data_612fa5de4874af3fa4cefaf006469a08
#
_entry.id   612fa5de4874af3fa4cefaf006469a08
#
_cell.length_a   1.000
_cell.length_b   1.000
_cell.length_c   1.000
_cell.angle_alpha   90.00
_cell.angle_beta   90.00
_cell.angle_gamma   90.00
#
_symmetry.space_group_name_H-M   'P 1'
#
loop_
_entity.id
_entity.type
_entity.pdbx_description
1 polymer ?
#
loop_
_entity_poly.entity_id
_entity_poly.type
_entity_poly.pdbx_seq_one_letter_code
_entity_poly.pdbx_strand_id
1 'polypeptide(L)'
;MAKQKPIKIKPKKTNRVARGAATNKLVFSAHQGTNDEIFPHVLTLHVPKGSIVADVTYGKGVFWKNIERNVYNLRATDLTMGVDCRHLPYDAGTIDCVVFDPPYMHTPGGTAHQNHQDYENYYNNNGTNHSSKKYHEAVLDLYFEGSKEAFDSCNKRNS
;
A
#
# COMPACT_ATOMS: atom_id res chain seq x y z
N MET A 1 -21.42 5.83 -57.51
CA MET A 1 -21.35 5.42 -56.08
C MET A 1 -21.18 6.65 -55.23
N ALA A 2 -22.21 7.07 -54.53
CA ALA A 2 -22.20 8.28 -53.70
C ALA A 2 -21.56 7.94 -52.34
N LYS A 3 -20.49 8.68 -51.94
CA LYS A 3 -19.85 8.55 -50.62
C LYS A 3 -20.71 9.21 -49.57
N GLN A 4 -21.27 8.42 -48.64
CA GLN A 4 -21.96 8.91 -47.45
C GLN A 4 -20.96 9.65 -46.51
N LYS A 5 -21.31 10.89 -46.14
CA LYS A 5 -20.54 11.66 -45.14
C LYS A 5 -20.79 11.10 -43.73
N PRO A 6 -19.75 10.98 -42.87
CA PRO A 6 -19.92 10.48 -41.51
C PRO A 6 -20.77 11.46 -40.68
N ILE A 7 -21.76 10.90 -39.98
CA ILE A 7 -22.63 11.63 -39.03
C ILE A 7 -21.81 11.99 -37.83
N LYS A 8 -21.56 13.28 -37.60
CA LYS A 8 -20.94 13.80 -36.32
C LYS A 8 -22.00 13.83 -35.24
N ILE A 9 -22.00 12.82 -34.35
CA ILE A 9 -22.80 12.83 -33.13
C ILE A 9 -22.13 13.79 -32.13
N LYS A 10 -22.75 14.94 -31.85
CA LYS A 10 -22.30 15.83 -30.78
C LYS A 10 -22.66 15.21 -29.43
N PRO A 11 -21.72 15.09 -28.45
CA PRO A 11 -22.04 14.59 -27.13
C PRO A 11 -23.03 15.54 -26.45
N LYS A 12 -24.13 15.00 -25.95
CA LYS A 12 -25.14 15.73 -25.19
C LYS A 12 -24.51 16.17 -23.86
N LYS A 13 -24.33 17.47 -23.64
CA LYS A 13 -23.90 18.01 -22.34
C LYS A 13 -24.98 17.71 -21.31
N THR A 14 -24.77 16.70 -20.47
CA THR A 14 -25.57 16.50 -19.28
C THR A 14 -25.10 17.47 -18.20
N ASN A 15 -25.91 18.47 -17.89
CA ASN A 15 -25.70 19.31 -16.72
C ASN A 15 -25.85 18.41 -15.48
N ARG A 16 -24.73 17.99 -14.88
CA ARG A 16 -24.74 17.38 -13.58
C ARG A 16 -25.13 18.43 -12.55
N VAL A 17 -26.36 18.33 -12.05
CA VAL A 17 -26.76 19.12 -10.87
C VAL A 17 -26.12 18.46 -9.66
N ALA A 18 -25.30 19.20 -8.92
CA ALA A 18 -24.74 18.74 -7.67
C ALA A 18 -25.88 18.46 -6.68
N ARG A 19 -26.06 17.20 -6.29
CA ARG A 19 -27.11 16.75 -5.36
C ARG A 19 -26.61 16.62 -3.91
N GLY A 20 -25.46 17.16 -3.60
CA GLY A 20 -24.91 17.17 -2.24
C GLY A 20 -25.55 18.23 -1.37
N ALA A 21 -25.96 17.90 -0.16
CA ALA A 21 -26.30 18.90 0.85
C ALA A 21 -25.01 19.62 1.28
N ALA A 22 -25.07 20.96 1.33
CA ALA A 22 -23.95 21.73 1.90
C ALA A 22 -23.78 21.34 3.38
N THR A 23 -22.57 20.98 3.78
CA THR A 23 -22.26 20.69 5.18
C THR A 23 -21.24 21.71 5.67
N ASN A 24 -21.47 22.23 6.89
CA ASN A 24 -20.49 23.09 7.56
C ASN A 24 -19.36 22.29 8.22
N LYS A 25 -19.37 20.96 8.08
CA LYS A 25 -18.28 20.12 8.54
C LYS A 25 -17.14 20.20 7.55
N LEU A 26 -16.09 20.88 7.94
CA LEU A 26 -14.83 20.89 7.18
C LEU A 26 -14.22 19.48 7.23
N VAL A 27 -14.07 18.89 6.06
CA VAL A 27 -13.27 17.67 5.91
C VAL A 27 -11.89 18.11 5.48
N PHE A 28 -10.90 17.91 6.33
CA PHE A 28 -9.51 18.16 5.94
C PHE A 28 -9.10 17.09 4.94
N SER A 29 -8.81 17.52 3.73
CA SER A 29 -8.33 16.64 2.64
C SER A 29 -6.80 16.52 2.59
N ALA A 30 -6.09 17.28 3.45
CA ALA A 30 -4.65 17.23 3.58
C ALA A 30 -4.25 17.18 5.06
N HIS A 31 -3.43 16.24 5.41
CA HIS A 31 -2.84 16.11 6.73
C HIS A 31 -1.33 16.27 6.63
N GLN A 32 -0.75 17.01 7.57
CA GLN A 32 0.69 17.11 7.76
C GLN A 32 1.03 16.58 9.15
N GLY A 33 1.94 15.61 9.21
CA GLY A 33 2.33 14.98 10.45
C GLY A 33 3.22 13.77 10.21
N THR A 34 3.54 13.07 11.28
CA THR A 34 4.30 11.82 11.26
C THR A 34 3.40 10.64 10.83
N ASN A 35 4.02 9.53 10.47
CA ASN A 35 3.29 8.34 10.03
C ASN A 35 2.31 7.82 11.09
N ASP A 36 2.70 7.86 12.37
CA ASP A 36 1.84 7.44 13.48
C ASP A 36 0.67 8.39 13.76
N GLU A 37 0.78 9.66 13.34
CA GLU A 37 -0.33 10.63 13.43
C GLU A 37 -1.29 10.51 12.24
N ILE A 38 -0.78 10.26 11.04
CA ILE A 38 -1.58 10.24 9.81
C ILE A 38 -2.26 8.89 9.61
N PHE A 39 -1.59 7.79 9.92
CA PHE A 39 -2.05 6.45 9.61
C PHE A 39 -3.42 6.08 10.23
N PRO A 40 -3.75 6.45 11.49
CA PRO A 40 -5.07 6.23 12.06
C PRO A 40 -6.20 6.88 11.25
N HIS A 41 -5.95 8.05 10.67
CA HIS A 41 -6.93 8.74 9.80
C HIS A 41 -7.16 7.97 8.49
N VAL A 42 -6.09 7.47 7.88
CA VAL A 42 -6.17 6.65 6.66
C VAL A 42 -6.97 5.38 6.92
N LEU A 43 -6.67 4.65 8.00
CA LEU A 43 -7.44 3.45 8.36
C LEU A 43 -8.91 3.76 8.62
N THR A 44 -9.22 4.82 9.34
CA THR A 44 -10.60 5.20 9.65
C THR A 44 -11.41 5.53 8.39
N LEU A 45 -10.77 6.06 7.35
CA LEU A 45 -11.43 6.39 6.08
C LEU A 45 -11.69 5.17 5.20
N HIS A 46 -10.82 4.18 5.25
CA HIS A 46 -10.80 3.11 4.24
C HIS A 46 -11.08 1.72 4.81
N VAL A 47 -10.90 1.51 6.11
CA VAL A 47 -10.96 0.18 6.73
C VAL A 47 -11.99 0.16 7.84
N PRO A 48 -13.06 -0.65 7.72
CA PRO A 48 -14.07 -0.80 8.78
C PRO A 48 -13.43 -1.30 10.09
N LYS A 49 -13.93 -0.83 11.23
CA LYS A 49 -13.51 -1.35 12.54
C LYS A 49 -13.84 -2.84 12.64
N GLY A 50 -12.95 -3.59 13.26
CA GLY A 50 -13.08 -5.05 13.40
C GLY A 50 -12.48 -5.83 12.21
N SER A 51 -12.07 -5.16 11.13
CA SER A 51 -11.41 -5.81 10.00
C SER A 51 -10.12 -6.51 10.39
N ILE A 52 -9.79 -7.56 9.66
CA ILE A 52 -8.49 -8.23 9.72
C ILE A 52 -7.52 -7.44 8.87
N VAL A 53 -6.54 -6.79 9.50
CA VAL A 53 -5.53 -5.99 8.83
C VAL A 53 -4.17 -6.67 8.97
N ALA A 54 -3.56 -7.04 7.86
CA ALA A 54 -2.19 -7.56 7.85
C ALA A 54 -1.21 -6.42 7.57
N ASP A 55 -0.32 -6.14 8.51
CA ASP A 55 0.86 -5.31 8.26
C ASP A 55 2.03 -6.24 7.97
N VAL A 56 2.43 -6.29 6.70
CA VAL A 56 3.41 -7.25 6.19
C VAL A 56 4.84 -6.70 6.14
N THR A 57 4.98 -5.46 6.59
CA THR A 57 6.24 -4.73 6.74
C THR A 57 6.30 -4.01 8.09
N TYR A 58 5.81 -4.68 9.13
CA TYR A 58 5.51 -4.11 10.45
C TYR A 58 6.69 -3.39 11.11
N GLY A 59 7.91 -3.89 10.95
CA GLY A 59 9.13 -3.33 11.53
C GLY A 59 9.01 -3.07 13.02
N LYS A 60 9.10 -1.79 13.43
CA LYS A 60 8.95 -1.34 14.81
C LYS A 60 7.51 -0.96 15.19
N GLY A 61 6.55 -1.21 14.33
CA GLY A 61 5.13 -0.90 14.55
C GLY A 61 4.81 0.58 14.67
N VAL A 62 5.57 1.44 14.00
CA VAL A 62 5.42 2.91 14.10
C VAL A 62 4.02 3.36 13.70
N PHE A 63 3.45 2.81 12.64
CA PHE A 63 2.11 3.14 12.18
C PHE A 63 1.01 2.88 13.22
N TRP A 64 1.23 1.91 14.12
CA TRP A 64 0.22 1.41 15.06
C TRP A 64 0.24 2.07 16.44
N LYS A 65 1.19 2.97 16.70
CA LYS A 65 1.37 3.60 18.03
C LYS A 65 0.13 4.30 18.55
N ASN A 66 -0.60 5.00 17.66
CA ASN A 66 -1.76 5.81 18.03
C ASN A 66 -3.09 5.13 17.70
N ILE A 67 -3.07 3.81 17.44
CA ILE A 67 -4.26 3.01 17.19
C ILE A 67 -4.58 2.22 18.45
N GLU A 68 -5.79 2.38 18.97
CA GLU A 68 -6.25 1.64 20.14
C GLU A 68 -6.22 0.13 19.87
N ARG A 69 -5.80 -0.64 20.85
CA ARG A 69 -5.81 -2.10 20.78
C ARG A 69 -7.25 -2.59 20.53
N ASN A 70 -7.39 -3.61 19.74
CA ASN A 70 -8.67 -4.27 19.39
C ASN A 70 -9.62 -3.46 18.48
N VAL A 71 -9.23 -2.29 17.96
CA VAL A 71 -10.00 -1.63 16.90
C VAL A 71 -9.95 -2.44 15.61
N TYR A 72 -8.82 -3.05 15.33
CA TYR A 72 -8.60 -3.95 14.20
C TYR A 72 -8.02 -5.28 14.67
N ASN A 73 -8.25 -6.35 13.93
CA ASN A 73 -7.60 -7.64 14.14
C ASN A 73 -6.25 -7.62 13.40
N LEU A 74 -5.23 -7.06 14.04
CA LEU A 74 -3.91 -6.89 13.45
C LEU A 74 -3.17 -8.22 13.32
N ARG A 75 -2.66 -8.48 12.11
CA ARG A 75 -1.72 -9.54 11.76
C ARG A 75 -0.38 -8.90 11.41
N ALA A 76 0.45 -8.69 12.40
CA ALA A 76 1.78 -8.10 12.22
C ALA A 76 2.78 -9.17 11.78
N THR A 77 3.40 -8.96 10.62
CA THR A 77 4.48 -9.80 10.10
C THR A 77 5.60 -8.95 9.54
N ASP A 78 6.81 -9.48 9.57
CA ASP A 78 8.01 -8.79 9.13
C ASP A 78 9.11 -9.82 8.85
N LEU A 79 10.08 -9.45 8.03
CA LEU A 79 11.19 -10.33 7.71
C LEU A 79 12.02 -10.71 8.96
N THR A 80 12.12 -9.80 9.95
CA THR A 80 12.76 -10.09 11.24
C THR A 80 12.01 -11.13 12.07
N MET A 81 10.72 -11.33 11.78
CA MET A 81 9.87 -12.38 12.35
C MET A 81 9.87 -13.65 11.50
N GLY A 82 10.70 -13.73 10.47
CA GLY A 82 10.82 -14.86 9.56
C GLY A 82 9.76 -14.94 8.47
N VAL A 83 9.01 -13.86 8.24
CA VAL A 83 7.98 -13.79 7.19
C VAL A 83 8.41 -12.80 6.11
N ASP A 84 8.58 -13.32 4.90
CA ASP A 84 8.83 -12.48 3.71
C ASP A 84 7.50 -12.03 3.12
N CYS A 85 7.34 -10.73 2.87
CA CYS A 85 6.12 -10.16 2.29
C CYS A 85 5.78 -10.68 0.89
N ARG A 86 6.71 -11.34 0.22
CA ARG A 86 6.50 -12.05 -1.05
C ARG A 86 5.90 -13.44 -0.90
N HIS A 87 5.83 -13.97 0.33
CA HIS A 87 5.31 -15.30 0.67
C HIS A 87 4.58 -15.21 2.01
N LEU A 88 3.38 -14.66 2.00
CA LEU A 88 2.60 -14.45 3.21
C LEU A 88 1.93 -15.76 3.69
N PRO A 89 1.81 -15.98 5.00
CA PRO A 89 1.19 -17.17 5.55
C PRO A 89 -0.34 -17.07 5.61
N TYR A 90 -0.96 -16.41 4.62
CA TYR A 90 -2.40 -16.16 4.59
C TYR A 90 -3.04 -16.83 3.39
N ASP A 91 -4.17 -17.48 3.61
CA ASP A 91 -5.00 -17.97 2.52
C ASP A 91 -5.63 -16.83 1.74
N ALA A 92 -5.88 -17.05 0.45
CA ALA A 92 -6.48 -16.05 -0.43
C ALA A 92 -7.84 -15.57 0.10
N GLY A 93 -8.02 -14.26 0.15
CA GLY A 93 -9.26 -13.61 0.58
C GLY A 93 -9.57 -13.73 2.07
N THR A 94 -8.58 -14.01 2.91
CA THR A 94 -8.75 -14.06 4.37
C THR A 94 -8.38 -12.77 5.08
N ILE A 95 -7.77 -11.83 4.39
CA ILE A 95 -7.36 -10.52 4.88
C ILE A 95 -8.27 -9.43 4.28
N ASP A 96 -8.76 -8.52 5.10
CA ASP A 96 -9.60 -7.41 4.66
C ASP A 96 -8.79 -6.22 4.13
N CYS A 97 -7.59 -6.01 4.68
CA CYS A 97 -6.68 -4.94 4.29
C CYS A 97 -5.23 -5.35 4.52
N VAL A 98 -4.35 -5.04 3.58
CA VAL A 98 -2.91 -5.20 3.74
C VAL A 98 -2.24 -3.83 3.82
N VAL A 99 -1.37 -3.67 4.81
CA VAL A 99 -0.43 -2.55 4.93
C VAL A 99 0.92 -3.02 4.42
N PHE A 100 1.43 -2.35 3.39
CA PHE A 100 2.66 -2.70 2.73
C PHE A 100 3.50 -1.44 2.51
N ASP A 101 4.53 -1.25 3.32
CA ASP A 101 5.47 -0.12 3.31
C ASP A 101 6.91 -0.64 3.13
N PRO A 102 7.26 -1.13 1.94
CA PRO A 102 8.57 -1.70 1.68
C PRO A 102 9.65 -0.62 1.68
N PRO A 103 10.94 -1.00 1.85
CA PRO A 103 12.05 -0.05 1.88
C PRO A 103 12.14 0.75 0.58
N TYR A 104 12.38 2.06 0.69
CA TYR A 104 12.47 2.98 -0.45
C TYR A 104 13.85 2.92 -1.11
N MET A 105 13.88 3.06 -2.44
CA MET A 105 15.14 3.11 -3.19
C MET A 105 16.00 4.35 -2.86
N HIS A 106 15.33 5.48 -2.58
CA HIS A 106 16.00 6.73 -2.21
C HIS A 106 15.14 7.51 -1.22
N THR A 107 15.70 7.85 -0.08
CA THR A 107 15.10 8.82 0.82
C THR A 107 15.63 10.21 0.43
N PRO A 108 14.76 11.14 -0.01
CA PRO A 108 15.19 12.51 -0.24
C PRO A 108 15.82 13.09 1.03
N GLY A 109 17.12 13.45 0.98
CA GLY A 109 17.85 13.97 2.14
C GLY A 109 18.36 12.94 3.14
N GLY A 110 18.07 11.64 2.93
CA GLY A 110 18.64 10.54 3.70
C GLY A 110 19.96 10.05 3.09
N THR A 111 20.76 9.36 3.89
CA THR A 111 21.91 8.65 3.35
C THR A 111 21.41 7.43 2.58
N ALA A 112 21.43 7.49 1.26
CA ALA A 112 21.11 6.37 0.36
C ALA A 112 21.83 5.06 0.78
N HIS A 113 22.95 5.20 1.45
CA HIS A 113 23.75 4.13 1.99
C HIS A 113 23.06 3.34 3.11
N GLN A 114 22.31 3.99 4.01
CA GLN A 114 21.62 3.30 5.11
C GLN A 114 20.49 2.41 4.58
N ASN A 115 19.67 2.94 3.68
CA ASN A 115 18.57 2.16 3.08
C ASN A 115 19.08 0.99 2.23
N HIS A 116 20.21 1.16 1.56
CA HIS A 116 20.88 0.10 0.83
C HIS A 116 21.40 -1.00 1.76
N GLN A 117 22.03 -0.62 2.88
CA GLN A 117 22.48 -1.59 3.90
C GLN A 117 21.31 -2.33 4.54
N ASP A 118 20.23 -1.62 4.86
CA ASP A 118 19.03 -2.24 5.44
C ASP A 118 18.40 -3.22 4.46
N TYR A 119 18.32 -2.88 3.17
CA TYR A 119 17.86 -3.80 2.14
C TYR A 119 18.79 -5.03 2.02
N GLU A 120 20.10 -4.82 1.94
CA GLU A 120 21.08 -5.92 1.85
C GLU A 120 21.03 -6.82 3.08
N ASN A 121 20.88 -6.26 4.27
CA ASN A 121 20.78 -7.02 5.50
C ASN A 121 19.51 -7.87 5.60
N TYR A 122 18.39 -7.37 5.10
CA TYR A 122 17.09 -8.02 5.25
C TYR A 122 16.70 -8.90 4.07
N TYR A 123 17.00 -8.49 2.85
CA TYR A 123 16.50 -9.17 1.65
C TYR A 123 17.58 -9.85 0.82
N ASN A 124 18.84 -9.63 1.12
CA ASN A 124 19.95 -10.12 0.32
C ASN A 124 20.98 -10.89 1.15
N ASN A 125 20.57 -11.99 1.74
CA ASN A 125 21.41 -12.83 2.63
C ASN A 125 22.66 -13.44 1.98
N ASN A 126 22.97 -13.16 0.72
CA ASN A 126 24.06 -13.82 -0.02
C ASN A 126 25.37 -13.04 -0.13
N GLY A 127 25.53 -11.93 0.60
CA GLY A 127 26.84 -11.25 0.75
C GLY A 127 27.51 -10.81 -0.56
N THR A 128 26.79 -10.75 -1.67
CA THR A 128 27.32 -10.31 -2.94
C THR A 128 27.09 -8.82 -3.10
N ASN A 129 28.16 -8.03 -3.18
CA ASN A 129 28.12 -6.63 -3.57
C ASN A 129 27.39 -6.47 -4.91
N HIS A 130 26.10 -6.10 -4.85
CA HIS A 130 25.34 -5.84 -6.06
C HIS A 130 25.73 -4.47 -6.61
N SER A 131 25.92 -4.40 -7.92
CA SER A 131 25.95 -3.13 -8.62
C SER A 131 24.64 -2.37 -8.37
N SER A 132 24.64 -1.04 -8.39
CA SER A 132 23.45 -0.22 -8.20
C SER A 132 22.26 -0.65 -9.08
N LYS A 133 22.54 -1.16 -10.29
CA LYS A 133 21.54 -1.70 -11.22
C LYS A 133 20.83 -2.94 -10.65
N LYS A 134 21.57 -3.90 -10.11
CA LYS A 134 21.00 -5.11 -9.50
C LYS A 134 20.19 -4.81 -8.26
N TYR A 135 20.60 -3.82 -7.47
CA TYR A 135 19.83 -3.33 -6.33
C TYR A 135 18.48 -2.79 -6.76
N HIS A 136 18.42 -1.95 -7.79
CA HIS A 136 17.17 -1.40 -8.31
C HIS A 136 16.23 -2.49 -8.84
N GLU A 137 16.76 -3.48 -9.56
CA GLU A 137 15.99 -4.63 -10.05
C GLU A 137 15.41 -5.43 -8.86
N ALA A 138 16.21 -5.72 -7.85
CA ALA A 138 15.76 -6.46 -6.67
C ALA A 138 14.70 -5.72 -5.84
N VAL A 139 14.79 -4.39 -5.74
CA VAL A 139 13.73 -3.58 -5.09
C VAL A 139 12.46 -3.59 -5.93
N LEU A 140 12.53 -3.48 -7.24
CA LEU A 140 11.37 -3.57 -8.12
C LEU A 140 10.69 -4.93 -8.01
N ASP A 141 11.46 -6.01 -7.97
CA ASP A 141 10.94 -7.37 -7.78
C ASP A 141 10.24 -7.51 -6.41
N LEU A 142 10.82 -6.93 -5.34
CA LEU A 142 10.18 -6.89 -4.02
C LEU A 142 8.83 -6.19 -4.06
N TYR A 143 8.76 -5.01 -4.71
CA TYR A 143 7.50 -4.27 -4.85
C TYR A 143 6.46 -5.05 -5.66
N PHE A 144 6.88 -5.66 -6.75
CA PHE A 144 5.98 -6.40 -7.64
C PHE A 144 5.43 -7.65 -6.95
N GLU A 145 6.31 -8.52 -6.46
CA GLU A 145 5.91 -9.79 -5.84
C GLU A 145 5.18 -9.56 -4.51
N GLY A 146 5.64 -8.61 -3.68
CA GLY A 146 4.96 -8.26 -2.43
C GLY A 146 3.57 -7.66 -2.66
N SER A 147 3.40 -6.80 -3.67
CA SER A 147 2.08 -6.26 -4.02
C SER A 147 1.14 -7.32 -4.55
N LYS A 148 1.64 -8.26 -5.34
CA LYS A 148 0.86 -9.39 -5.85
C LYS A 148 0.39 -10.29 -4.72
N GLU A 149 1.27 -10.64 -3.80
CA GLU A 149 0.94 -11.48 -2.65
C GLU A 149 -0.06 -10.80 -1.72
N ALA A 150 0.10 -9.49 -1.47
CA ALA A 150 -0.85 -8.68 -0.73
C ALA A 150 -2.23 -8.68 -1.38
N PHE A 151 -2.28 -8.52 -2.71
CA PHE A 151 -3.51 -8.55 -3.48
C PHE A 151 -4.20 -9.93 -3.40
N ASP A 152 -3.46 -11.02 -3.56
CA ASP A 152 -3.98 -12.38 -3.47
C ASP A 152 -4.54 -12.70 -2.07
N SER A 153 -3.88 -12.19 -1.03
CA SER A 153 -4.35 -12.34 0.37
C SER A 153 -5.69 -11.63 0.63
N CYS A 154 -5.97 -10.52 -0.09
CA CYS A 154 -7.22 -9.78 0.03
C CYS A 154 -8.33 -10.29 -0.90
N ASN A 155 -7.99 -10.93 -2.02
CA ASN A 155 -8.98 -11.33 -3.01
C ASN A 155 -9.52 -12.74 -2.76
N LYS A 156 -10.84 -12.84 -2.60
CA LYS A 156 -11.53 -14.12 -2.68
C LYS A 156 -11.46 -14.60 -4.12
N ARG A 157 -10.69 -15.65 -4.37
CA ARG A 157 -10.76 -16.35 -5.66
C ARG A 157 -12.19 -16.88 -5.78
N ASN A 158 -12.92 -16.41 -6.78
CA ASN A 158 -14.19 -17.03 -7.15
C ASN A 158 -13.88 -18.45 -7.59
N SER A 159 -14.13 -19.41 -6.71
CA SER A 159 -14.09 -20.85 -6.99
C SER A 159 -15.35 -21.26 -7.76
#